data_dca77902c3352ed996774778ae5ecd54
#
_entry.id   dca77902c3352ed996774778ae5ecd54
#
_cell.length_a   1.000
_cell.length_b   1.000
_cell.length_c   1.000
_cell.angle_alpha   90.00
_cell.angle_beta   90.00
_cell.angle_gamma   90.00
#
_symmetry.space_group_name_H-M   'P 1'
#
loop_
_entity.id
_entity.type
_entity.pdbx_description
1 polymer ?
#
loop_
_entity_poly.entity_id
_entity_poly.type
_entity_poly.pdbx_seq_one_letter_code
_entity_poly.pdbx_strand_id
1 'polypeptide(L)'
;MSTPLIVVSSRTGNTQKIADALHGAIPSAKMVRAEELLEDLSDFNPVFLGFWCDRGMAPEDMKAVAPKLKGKRIGVFATMGAEPSEPNSQAWAKKTSEALTAAGENNTLCATFLCQGRVDPEVFRRVTEMMGGLTPEREARRLRAESHPDAEDARKCIETFFKAGLIEA
;
A
#
# COMPACT_ATOMS: atom_id res chain seq x y z
N MET A 1 9.34 -13.44 -21.02
CA MET A 1 9.62 -12.86 -19.71
C MET A 1 8.47 -11.99 -19.28
N SER A 2 8.09 -12.06 -18.02
CA SER A 2 6.99 -11.28 -17.49
C SER A 2 7.45 -9.86 -17.12
N THR A 3 6.56 -8.90 -17.26
CA THR A 3 6.80 -7.50 -16.87
C THR A 3 6.27 -7.27 -15.46
N PRO A 4 7.04 -6.65 -14.54
CA PRO A 4 6.50 -6.26 -13.25
C PRO A 4 5.37 -5.24 -13.42
N LEU A 5 4.35 -5.33 -12.57
CA LEU A 5 3.19 -4.43 -12.58
C LEU A 5 3.01 -3.79 -11.22
N ILE A 6 2.88 -2.47 -11.20
CA ILE A 6 2.57 -1.73 -9.99
C ILE A 6 1.14 -1.19 -10.15
N VAL A 7 0.25 -1.63 -9.27
CA VAL A 7 -1.15 -1.19 -9.23
C VAL A 7 -1.33 -0.33 -7.98
N VAL A 8 -1.75 0.92 -8.15
CA VAL A 8 -1.83 1.87 -7.05
C VAL A 8 -3.21 2.46 -6.90
N SER A 9 -3.68 2.52 -5.64
CA SER A 9 -4.84 3.28 -5.21
C SER A 9 -4.37 4.34 -4.23
N SER A 10 -4.51 5.61 -4.57
CA SER A 10 -4.05 6.71 -3.72
C SER A 10 -5.06 7.85 -3.77
N ARG A 11 -5.47 8.31 -2.59
CA ARG A 11 -6.42 9.42 -2.47
C ARG A 11 -5.73 10.77 -2.30
N THR A 12 -4.75 10.82 -1.39
CA THR A 12 -4.08 12.08 -1.00
C THR A 12 -2.63 12.16 -1.45
N GLY A 13 -2.14 11.14 -2.17
CA GLY A 13 -0.79 11.10 -2.71
C GLY A 13 0.23 10.36 -1.87
N ASN A 14 -0.10 9.88 -0.68
CA ASN A 14 0.84 9.14 0.17
C ASN A 14 1.29 7.84 -0.49
N THR A 15 0.36 7.00 -0.88
CA THR A 15 0.65 5.73 -1.54
C THR A 15 1.33 5.96 -2.88
N GLN A 16 0.93 7.02 -3.60
CA GLN A 16 1.54 7.37 -4.88
C GLN A 16 3.03 7.71 -4.75
N LYS A 17 3.44 8.37 -3.67
CA LYS A 17 4.87 8.66 -3.42
C LYS A 17 5.70 7.40 -3.32
N ILE A 18 5.19 6.38 -2.63
CA ILE A 18 5.86 5.09 -2.51
C ILE A 18 5.86 4.37 -3.87
N ALA A 19 4.74 4.39 -4.59
CA ALA A 19 4.63 3.79 -5.92
C ALA A 19 5.63 4.41 -6.90
N ASP A 20 5.79 5.73 -6.88
CA ASP A 20 6.73 6.43 -7.74
C ASP A 20 8.18 6.04 -7.44
N ALA A 21 8.52 5.94 -6.16
CA ALA A 21 9.85 5.50 -5.74
C ALA A 21 10.12 4.04 -6.15
N LEU A 22 9.14 3.17 -5.98
CA LEU A 22 9.22 1.77 -6.40
C LEU A 22 9.39 1.66 -7.92
N HIS A 23 8.64 2.45 -8.68
CA HIS A 23 8.77 2.50 -10.14
C HIS A 23 10.17 2.98 -10.55
N GLY A 24 10.72 3.96 -9.84
CA GLY A 24 12.11 4.40 -10.06
C GLY A 24 13.14 3.30 -9.85
N ALA A 25 12.89 2.40 -8.90
CA ALA A 25 13.73 1.25 -8.62
C ALA A 25 13.52 0.09 -9.60
N ILE A 26 12.38 0.04 -10.28
CA ILE A 26 12.03 -0.99 -11.27
C ILE A 26 11.58 -0.28 -12.56
N PRO A 27 12.51 0.30 -13.34
CA PRO A 27 12.12 1.07 -14.53
C PRO A 27 11.38 0.27 -15.60
N SER A 28 11.56 -1.05 -15.61
CA SER A 28 10.87 -1.97 -16.53
C SER A 28 9.40 -2.21 -16.14
N ALA A 29 9.00 -1.85 -14.92
CA ALA A 29 7.64 -2.07 -14.45
C ALA A 29 6.65 -1.14 -15.18
N LYS A 30 5.45 -1.66 -15.39
CA LYS A 30 4.31 -0.84 -15.77
C LYS A 30 3.60 -0.39 -14.50
N MET A 31 3.20 0.87 -14.43
CA MET A 31 2.43 1.39 -13.30
C MET A 31 1.07 1.85 -13.79
N VAL A 32 0.01 1.40 -13.11
CA VAL A 32 -1.37 1.75 -13.42
C VAL A 32 -2.13 2.08 -12.16
N ARG A 33 -3.14 2.94 -12.27
CA ARG A 33 -4.09 3.14 -11.17
C ARG A 33 -5.05 1.95 -11.10
N ALA A 34 -5.46 1.60 -9.88
CA ALA A 34 -6.35 0.45 -9.66
C ALA A 34 -7.61 0.52 -10.51
N GLU A 35 -8.22 1.70 -10.64
CA GLU A 35 -9.42 1.95 -11.42
C GLU A 35 -9.23 1.79 -12.93
N GLU A 36 -7.98 1.83 -13.41
CA GLU A 36 -7.62 1.74 -14.83
C GLU A 36 -7.00 0.40 -15.20
N LEU A 37 -7.13 -0.60 -14.33
CA LEU A 37 -6.48 -1.89 -14.54
C LEU A 37 -7.02 -2.59 -15.79
N LEU A 38 -6.08 -3.12 -16.58
CA LEU A 38 -6.37 -3.87 -17.81
C LEU A 38 -7.05 -5.20 -17.49
N GLU A 39 -7.83 -5.73 -18.42
CA GLU A 39 -8.51 -7.03 -18.27
C GLU A 39 -7.52 -8.20 -18.38
N ASP A 40 -6.55 -8.12 -19.29
CA ASP A 40 -5.57 -9.18 -19.49
C ASP A 40 -4.27 -8.86 -18.75
N LEU A 41 -3.99 -9.64 -17.70
CA LEU A 41 -2.80 -9.51 -16.87
C LEU A 41 -1.80 -10.65 -17.07
N SER A 42 -1.97 -11.45 -18.11
CA SER A 42 -1.13 -12.66 -18.34
C SER A 42 0.38 -12.35 -18.45
N ASP A 43 0.73 -11.19 -19.01
CA ASP A 43 2.13 -10.79 -19.22
C ASP A 43 2.78 -10.16 -17.99
N PHE A 44 2.06 -10.02 -16.87
CA PHE A 44 2.54 -9.30 -15.71
C PHE A 44 2.83 -10.22 -14.52
N ASN A 45 4.07 -10.16 -14.03
CA ASN A 45 4.51 -10.84 -12.82
C ASN A 45 5.94 -10.34 -12.47
N PRO A 46 6.25 -10.01 -11.21
CA PRO A 46 5.36 -9.91 -10.06
C PRO A 46 4.38 -8.74 -10.14
N VAL A 47 3.39 -8.72 -9.25
CA VAL A 47 2.42 -7.64 -9.13
C VAL A 47 2.58 -6.98 -7.76
N PHE A 48 2.71 -5.67 -7.74
CA PHE A 48 2.78 -4.87 -6.51
C PHE A 48 1.47 -4.14 -6.34
N LEU A 49 0.83 -4.32 -5.19
CA LEU A 49 -0.45 -3.68 -4.85
C LEU A 49 -0.19 -2.60 -3.80
N GLY A 50 -0.42 -1.35 -4.18
CA GLY A 50 -0.25 -0.21 -3.30
C GLY A 50 -1.59 0.43 -2.94
N PHE A 51 -1.87 0.62 -1.65
CA PHE A 51 -3.13 1.21 -1.19
C PHE A 51 -3.00 1.87 0.17
N TRP A 52 -4.04 2.61 0.53
CA TRP A 52 -4.16 3.29 1.81
C TRP A 52 -5.22 2.62 2.67
N CYS A 53 -5.15 2.85 3.98
CA CYS A 53 -6.14 2.32 4.92
C CYS A 53 -7.40 3.17 4.87
N ASP A 54 -8.46 2.64 4.26
CA ASP A 54 -9.76 3.28 4.16
C ASP A 54 -10.70 2.72 5.22
N ARG A 55 -10.86 3.43 6.33
CA ARG A 55 -11.75 3.03 7.43
C ARG A 55 -11.48 1.61 7.93
N GLY A 56 -10.20 1.25 8.03
CA GLY A 56 -9.78 -0.08 8.46
C GLY A 56 -9.89 -1.15 7.38
N MET A 57 -10.02 -0.77 6.11
CA MET A 57 -10.13 -1.69 4.98
C MET A 57 -9.27 -1.22 3.80
N ALA A 58 -9.05 -2.11 2.83
CA ALA A 58 -8.51 -1.72 1.54
C ALA A 58 -9.59 -0.91 0.78
N PRO A 59 -9.19 0.06 -0.06
CA PRO A 59 -10.13 0.81 -0.89
C PRO A 59 -10.90 -0.10 -1.86
N GLU A 60 -12.12 0.29 -2.21
CA GLU A 60 -12.99 -0.50 -3.08
C GLU A 60 -12.38 -0.77 -4.46
N ASP A 61 -11.65 0.19 -5.03
CA ASP A 61 -10.97 0.00 -6.32
C ASP A 61 -9.88 -1.08 -6.22
N MET A 62 -9.15 -1.15 -5.10
CA MET A 62 -8.16 -2.20 -4.88
C MET A 62 -8.83 -3.56 -4.64
N LYS A 63 -9.94 -3.61 -3.93
CA LYS A 63 -10.70 -4.84 -3.75
C LYS A 63 -11.21 -5.38 -5.09
N ALA A 64 -11.53 -4.50 -6.04
CA ALA A 64 -11.97 -4.89 -7.38
C ALA A 64 -10.83 -5.46 -8.23
N VAL A 65 -9.60 -5.09 -7.95
CA VAL A 65 -8.40 -5.62 -8.64
C VAL A 65 -8.13 -7.07 -8.25
N ALA A 66 -8.24 -7.39 -6.98
CA ALA A 66 -7.76 -8.65 -6.40
C ALA A 66 -8.30 -9.92 -7.11
N PRO A 67 -9.60 -10.02 -7.44
CA PRO A 67 -10.12 -11.21 -8.14
C PRO A 67 -9.56 -11.42 -9.55
N LYS A 68 -8.97 -10.39 -10.14
CA LYS A 68 -8.37 -10.48 -11.49
C LYS A 68 -6.98 -11.09 -11.49
N LEU A 69 -6.35 -11.23 -10.32
CA LEU A 69 -4.99 -11.74 -10.20
C LEU A 69 -4.97 -13.26 -10.16
N LYS A 70 -4.22 -13.88 -11.06
CA LYS A 70 -4.10 -15.33 -11.18
C LYS A 70 -2.65 -15.75 -11.37
N GLY A 71 -2.17 -16.61 -10.48
CA GLY A 71 -0.82 -17.15 -10.55
C GLY A 71 0.29 -16.12 -10.36
N LYS A 72 0.03 -15.08 -9.56
CA LYS A 72 0.97 -13.96 -9.38
C LYS A 72 1.77 -14.08 -8.09
N ARG A 73 3.01 -13.61 -8.15
CA ARG A 73 3.80 -13.30 -6.96
C ARG A 73 3.44 -11.87 -6.58
N ILE A 74 2.97 -11.67 -5.34
CA ILE A 74 2.40 -10.39 -4.91
C ILE A 74 3.25 -9.76 -3.81
N GLY A 75 3.60 -8.49 -3.99
CA GLY A 75 4.11 -7.61 -2.96
C GLY A 75 3.05 -6.55 -2.63
N VAL A 76 2.85 -6.28 -1.35
CA VAL A 76 1.88 -5.26 -0.91
C VAL A 76 2.63 -4.12 -0.23
N PHE A 77 2.29 -2.89 -0.57
CA PHE A 77 2.75 -1.71 0.15
C PHE A 77 1.54 -0.84 0.51
N ALA A 78 1.41 -0.54 1.79
CA ALA A 78 0.26 0.19 2.29
C ALA A 78 0.70 1.40 3.13
N THR A 79 -0.15 2.43 3.15
CA THR A 79 0.03 3.62 3.96
C THR A 79 -1.14 3.79 4.90
N MET A 80 -0.89 4.33 6.09
CA MET A 80 -1.93 4.61 7.07
C MET A 80 -1.53 5.80 7.96
N GLY A 81 -2.52 6.45 8.54
CA GLY A 81 -2.27 7.57 9.46
C GLY A 81 -1.82 7.12 10.85
N ALA A 82 -2.14 5.89 11.24
CA ALA A 82 -1.73 5.33 12.53
C ALA A 82 -0.25 4.96 12.53
N GLU A 83 0.27 4.65 13.72
CA GLU A 83 1.67 4.23 13.88
C GLU A 83 1.87 2.82 13.30
N PRO A 84 2.72 2.65 12.28
CA PRO A 84 2.89 1.34 11.63
C PRO A 84 3.42 0.24 12.55
N SER A 85 4.21 0.59 13.57
CA SER A 85 4.80 -0.37 14.51
C SER A 85 3.81 -0.95 15.50
N GLU A 86 2.63 -0.36 15.64
CA GLU A 86 1.61 -0.89 16.57
C GLU A 86 1.11 -2.26 16.13
N PRO A 87 0.87 -3.19 17.08
CA PRO A 87 0.39 -4.54 16.74
C PRO A 87 -0.89 -4.55 15.91
N ASN A 88 -1.83 -3.66 16.18
CA ASN A 88 -3.07 -3.54 15.40
C ASN A 88 -2.81 -3.13 13.96
N SER A 89 -1.86 -2.24 13.74
CA SER A 89 -1.46 -1.80 12.39
C SER A 89 -0.85 -2.95 11.61
N GLN A 90 0.06 -3.69 12.22
CA GLN A 90 0.72 -4.85 11.61
C GLN A 90 -0.30 -5.96 11.32
N ALA A 91 -1.21 -6.23 12.25
CA ALA A 91 -2.26 -7.23 12.08
C ALA A 91 -3.20 -6.86 10.93
N TRP A 92 -3.57 -5.59 10.82
CA TRP A 92 -4.38 -5.09 9.71
C TRP A 92 -3.70 -5.30 8.36
N ALA A 93 -2.43 -4.90 8.25
CA ALA A 93 -1.68 -5.02 7.01
C ALA A 93 -1.56 -6.47 6.56
N LYS A 94 -1.24 -7.37 7.49
CA LYS A 94 -1.13 -8.80 7.22
C LYS A 94 -2.47 -9.39 6.77
N LYS A 95 -3.53 -9.16 7.52
CA LYS A 95 -4.87 -9.68 7.22
C LYS A 95 -5.38 -9.17 5.88
N THR A 96 -5.21 -7.89 5.61
CA THR A 96 -5.66 -7.26 4.37
C THR A 96 -4.88 -7.80 3.17
N SER A 97 -3.56 -7.92 3.30
CA SER A 97 -2.71 -8.46 2.24
C SER A 97 -3.05 -9.92 1.91
N GLU A 98 -3.28 -10.72 2.93
CA GLU A 98 -3.69 -12.13 2.76
C GLU A 98 -5.07 -12.23 2.09
N ALA A 99 -6.01 -11.39 2.47
CA ALA A 99 -7.35 -11.37 1.89
C ALA A 99 -7.33 -10.98 0.41
N LEU A 100 -6.56 -9.96 0.04
CA LEU A 100 -6.41 -9.56 -1.35
C LEU A 100 -5.76 -10.66 -2.19
N THR A 101 -4.76 -11.32 -1.66
CA THR A 101 -4.08 -12.43 -2.34
C THR A 101 -5.03 -13.61 -2.56
N ALA A 102 -5.83 -13.94 -1.55
CA ALA A 102 -6.77 -15.06 -1.60
C ALA A 102 -8.01 -14.78 -2.47
N ALA A 103 -8.33 -13.52 -2.74
CA ALA A 103 -9.47 -13.15 -3.57
C ALA A 103 -9.29 -13.51 -5.06
N GLY A 104 -8.04 -13.67 -5.50
CA GLY A 104 -7.71 -14.19 -6.83
C GLY A 104 -7.48 -15.70 -6.79
N GLU A 105 -6.72 -16.20 -7.76
CA GLU A 105 -6.46 -17.64 -7.90
C GLU A 105 -4.95 -17.94 -7.93
N ASN A 106 -4.50 -18.88 -7.11
CA ASN A 106 -3.12 -19.39 -7.13
C ASN A 106 -2.05 -18.30 -7.01
N ASN A 107 -2.32 -17.26 -6.24
CA ASN A 107 -1.37 -16.20 -5.97
C ASN A 107 -0.54 -16.50 -4.72
N THR A 108 0.67 -15.95 -4.68
CA THR A 108 1.58 -16.08 -3.53
C THR A 108 1.88 -14.69 -2.99
N LEU A 109 1.55 -14.45 -1.72
CA LEU A 109 1.96 -13.22 -1.03
C LEU A 109 3.44 -13.36 -0.63
N CYS A 110 4.30 -12.56 -1.21
CA CYS A 110 5.75 -12.64 -0.98
C CYS A 110 6.25 -11.68 0.10
N ALA A 111 5.63 -10.50 0.21
CA ALA A 111 6.02 -9.50 1.18
C ALA A 111 4.91 -8.46 1.39
N THR A 112 4.88 -7.90 2.58
CA THR A 112 3.99 -6.78 2.94
C THR A 112 4.83 -5.67 3.58
N PHE A 113 4.67 -4.46 3.09
CA PHE A 113 5.29 -3.27 3.64
C PHE A 113 4.21 -2.29 4.09
N LEU A 114 4.40 -1.66 5.24
CA LEU A 114 3.49 -0.67 5.81
C LEU A 114 4.29 0.53 6.27
N CYS A 115 3.86 1.73 5.90
CA CYS A 115 4.43 2.96 6.43
C CYS A 115 3.35 3.96 6.82
N GLN A 116 3.76 4.96 7.60
CA GLN A 116 2.88 6.04 7.97
C GLN A 116 2.71 7.00 6.79
N GLY A 117 1.54 7.64 6.69
CA GLY A 117 1.26 8.67 5.72
C GLY A 117 0.60 9.86 6.39
N ARG A 118 0.84 11.04 5.84
CA ARG A 118 0.22 12.28 6.31
C ARG A 118 -1.29 12.14 6.30
N VAL A 119 -1.93 12.49 7.41
CA VAL A 119 -3.39 12.45 7.52
C VAL A 119 -3.96 13.69 6.85
N ASP A 120 -4.97 13.51 6.00
CA ASP A 120 -5.70 14.61 5.41
C ASP A 120 -6.30 15.49 6.53
N PRO A 121 -6.06 16.82 6.54
CA PRO A 121 -6.52 17.70 7.62
C PRO A 121 -8.03 17.65 7.84
N GLU A 122 -8.82 17.53 6.79
CA GLU A 122 -10.28 17.46 6.90
C GLU A 122 -10.74 16.14 7.51
N VAL A 123 -10.13 15.03 7.10
CA VAL A 123 -10.40 13.72 7.69
C VAL A 123 -10.00 13.70 9.15
N PHE A 124 -8.82 14.24 9.48
CA PHE A 124 -8.35 14.34 10.85
C PHE A 124 -9.34 15.12 11.73
N ARG A 125 -9.81 16.28 11.25
CA ARG A 125 -10.77 17.10 11.96
C ARG A 125 -12.07 16.33 12.25
N ARG A 126 -12.64 15.68 11.23
CA ARG A 126 -13.89 14.91 11.37
C ARG A 126 -13.75 13.74 12.33
N VAL A 127 -12.70 12.96 12.18
CA VAL A 127 -12.47 11.80 13.06
C VAL A 127 -12.23 12.25 14.49
N THR A 128 -11.46 13.33 14.69
CA THR A 128 -11.20 13.89 16.02
C THR A 128 -12.50 14.35 16.69
N GLU A 129 -13.38 15.04 15.97
CA GLU A 129 -14.69 15.46 16.50
C GLU A 129 -15.54 14.25 16.89
N MET A 130 -15.60 13.22 16.05
CA MET A 130 -16.35 11.99 16.32
C MET A 130 -15.82 11.22 17.53
N MET A 131 -14.53 11.36 17.84
CA MET A 131 -13.87 10.68 18.97
C MET A 131 -13.83 11.52 20.26
N GLY A 132 -14.60 12.61 20.33
CA GLY A 132 -14.70 13.42 21.54
C GLY A 132 -13.72 14.59 21.64
N GLY A 133 -13.08 14.96 20.53
CA GLY A 133 -12.21 16.13 20.45
C GLY A 133 -10.72 15.84 20.38
N LEU A 134 -9.94 16.89 20.23
CA LEU A 134 -8.49 16.81 20.12
C LEU A 134 -7.87 16.48 21.48
N THR A 135 -6.96 15.51 21.49
CA THR A 135 -6.15 15.18 22.68
C THR A 135 -4.67 15.40 22.36
N PRO A 136 -3.79 15.57 23.38
CA PRO A 136 -2.36 15.68 23.15
C PRO A 136 -1.78 14.47 22.39
N GLU A 137 -2.28 13.27 22.65
CA GLU A 137 -1.84 12.04 21.98
C GLU A 137 -2.23 12.03 20.50
N ARG A 138 -3.45 12.47 20.19
CA ARG A 138 -3.94 12.55 18.80
C ARG A 138 -3.14 13.58 18.00
N GLU A 139 -2.88 14.74 18.59
CA GLU A 139 -2.08 15.79 17.96
C GLU A 139 -0.63 15.33 17.75
N ALA A 140 -0.03 14.67 18.73
CA ALA A 140 1.33 14.14 18.60
C ALA A 140 1.42 13.11 17.47
N ARG A 141 0.41 12.24 17.34
CA ARG A 141 0.34 11.26 16.26
C ARG A 141 0.24 11.95 14.89
N ARG A 142 -0.61 12.96 14.78
CA ARG A 142 -0.75 13.73 13.54
C ARG A 142 0.56 14.39 13.14
N LEU A 143 1.27 14.99 14.09
CA LEU A 143 2.56 15.64 13.84
C LEU A 143 3.62 14.65 13.39
N ARG A 144 3.66 13.46 14.00
CA ARG A 144 4.59 12.41 13.55
C ARG A 144 4.30 11.95 12.12
N ALA A 145 3.02 11.88 11.75
CA ALA A 145 2.60 11.47 10.41
C ALA A 145 2.86 12.52 9.33
N GLU A 146 3.01 13.78 9.71
CA GLU A 146 3.06 14.94 8.78
C GLU A 146 4.18 14.85 7.75
N SER A 147 5.33 14.28 8.12
CA SER A 147 6.49 14.13 7.24
C SER A 147 6.54 12.80 6.49
N HIS A 148 5.54 11.95 6.68
CA HIS A 148 5.50 10.62 6.06
C HIS A 148 4.50 10.55 4.91
N PRO A 149 4.72 9.68 3.90
CA PRO A 149 5.95 8.90 3.75
C PRO A 149 7.13 9.78 3.31
N ASP A 150 8.32 9.40 3.76
CA ASP A 150 9.56 10.09 3.42
C ASP A 150 10.49 9.19 2.57
N ALA A 151 11.70 9.68 2.28
CA ALA A 151 12.67 8.93 1.49
C ALA A 151 13.12 7.63 2.17
N GLU A 152 13.16 7.60 3.50
CA GLU A 152 13.51 6.40 4.26
C GLU A 152 12.40 5.35 4.18
N ASP A 153 11.13 5.77 4.22
CA ASP A 153 10.00 4.87 4.00
C ASP A 153 10.09 4.21 2.62
N ALA A 154 10.39 4.99 1.59
CA ALA A 154 10.55 4.49 0.23
C ALA A 154 11.71 3.50 0.14
N ARG A 155 12.85 3.80 0.76
CA ARG A 155 14.01 2.92 0.81
C ARG A 155 13.67 1.58 1.46
N LYS A 156 12.99 1.61 2.59
CA LYS A 156 12.58 0.40 3.32
C LYS A 156 11.60 -0.45 2.50
N CYS A 157 10.71 0.19 1.76
CA CYS A 157 9.79 -0.52 0.87
C CYS A 157 10.56 -1.29 -0.20
N ILE A 158 11.47 -0.62 -0.89
CA ILE A 158 12.30 -1.22 -1.93
C ILE A 158 13.13 -2.36 -1.35
N GLU A 159 13.77 -2.15 -0.20
CA GLU A 159 14.55 -3.17 0.49
C GLU A 159 13.71 -4.40 0.85
N THR A 160 12.49 -4.18 1.34
CA THR A 160 11.55 -5.26 1.68
C THR A 160 11.28 -6.15 0.47
N PHE A 161 11.01 -5.55 -0.67
CA PHE A 161 10.71 -6.30 -1.89
C PHE A 161 11.97 -6.93 -2.52
N PHE A 162 13.10 -6.27 -2.40
CA PHE A 162 14.37 -6.84 -2.83
C PHE A 162 14.70 -8.12 -2.03
N LYS A 163 14.59 -8.06 -0.72
CA LYS A 163 14.83 -9.23 0.15
C LYS A 163 13.86 -10.38 -0.11
N ALA A 164 12.65 -10.07 -0.55
CA ALA A 164 11.65 -11.07 -0.89
C ALA A 164 11.84 -11.65 -2.30
N GLY A 165 12.84 -11.19 -3.04
CA GLY A 165 13.11 -11.66 -4.39
C GLY A 165 12.15 -11.14 -5.45
N LEU A 166 11.43 -10.05 -5.15
CA LEU A 166 10.48 -9.42 -6.08
C LEU A 166 11.15 -8.35 -6.96
N ILE A 167 12.29 -7.84 -6.54
CA ILE A 167 13.10 -6.87 -7.27
C ILE A 167 14.47 -7.48 -7.49
N GLU A 168 14.93 -7.46 -8.73
CA GLU A 168 16.27 -7.93 -9.08
C GLU A 168 17.31 -6.81 -8.90
N ALA A 169 18.51 -7.19 -8.62
CA ALA A 169 19.62 -6.27 -8.47
C ALA A 169 20.00 -5.60 -9.80
#